data_05b041783b8ded764382c0cb87472a4b
#
_entry.id   05b041783b8ded764382c0cb87472a4b
#
_cell.length_a   1.000
_cell.length_b   1.000
_cell.length_c   1.000
_cell.angle_alpha   90.00
_cell.angle_beta   90.00
_cell.angle_gamma   90.00
#
_symmetry.space_group_name_H-M   'P 1'
#
loop_
_entity.id
_entity.type
_entity.pdbx_description
1 polymer ?
#
loop_
_entity_poly.entity_id
_entity_poly.type
_entity_poly.pdbx_seq_one_letter_code
_entity_poly.pdbx_strand_id
1 'polypeptide(L)'
;MNREVFNRSHILFDESAATQEQAFKSLAKFAYASGFVSDEAAYFECLKAREQEATTGFKDHIAIPHCKSSVNKKPGLFLIKFKQAIPWQALDQKPVKVALGLTIPEDGATEHLKLLSLIARKMIDQNFRTGLLQQDDPEQLTAIIDQIEFRG
;
A
#
# COMPACT_ATOMS: atom_id res chain seq x y z
N MET A 1 10.70 8.97 -6.73
CA MET A 1 9.75 7.86 -7.02
C MET A 1 9.39 7.86 -8.50
N ASN A 2 9.42 6.72 -9.14
CA ASN A 2 9.01 6.56 -10.53
C ASN A 2 7.52 6.88 -10.68
N ARG A 3 7.15 7.78 -11.58
CA ARG A 3 5.75 8.22 -11.76
C ARG A 3 4.83 7.13 -12.32
N GLU A 4 5.38 6.12 -12.98
CA GLU A 4 4.59 4.97 -13.42
C GLU A 4 4.23 4.05 -12.26
N VAL A 5 5.01 4.08 -11.19
CA VAL A 5 4.77 3.29 -9.98
C VAL A 5 3.83 4.03 -9.04
N PHE A 6 4.06 5.31 -8.85
CA PHE A 6 3.24 6.14 -7.96
C PHE A 6 3.13 7.55 -8.50
N ASN A 7 1.90 8.06 -8.52
CA ASN A 7 1.65 9.45 -8.82
C ASN A 7 0.39 9.88 -8.04
N ARG A 8 0.02 11.14 -8.17
CA ARG A 8 -1.10 11.71 -7.43
C ARG A 8 -2.42 10.92 -7.61
N SER A 9 -2.63 10.29 -8.78
CA SER A 9 -3.84 9.52 -9.03
C SER A 9 -3.88 8.19 -8.25
N HIS A 10 -2.78 7.80 -7.60
CA HIS A 10 -2.72 6.60 -6.77
C HIS A 10 -3.04 6.87 -5.30
N ILE A 11 -3.68 7.98 -4.99
CA ILE A 11 -4.08 8.33 -3.62
C ILE A 11 -5.60 8.22 -3.51
N LEU A 12 -6.08 7.47 -2.53
CA LEU A 12 -7.50 7.28 -2.27
C LEU A 12 -7.80 7.63 -0.81
N PHE A 13 -8.81 8.46 -0.59
CA PHE A 13 -9.37 8.72 0.73
C PHE A 13 -10.60 7.84 0.89
N ASP A 14 -10.48 6.77 1.67
CA ASP A 14 -11.54 5.76 1.82
C ASP A 14 -12.37 6.10 3.05
N GLU A 15 -13.64 6.49 2.82
CA GLU A 15 -14.54 6.89 3.89
C GLU A 15 -15.40 5.76 4.42
N SER A 16 -15.42 4.60 3.75
CA SER A 16 -16.38 3.55 4.04
C SER A 16 -15.77 2.29 4.68
N ALA A 17 -14.51 1.98 4.42
CA ALA A 17 -13.91 0.75 4.94
C ALA A 17 -13.81 0.81 6.47
N ALA A 18 -14.25 -0.26 7.11
CA ALA A 18 -14.22 -0.39 8.58
C ALA A 18 -13.54 -1.70 9.03
N THR A 19 -13.27 -2.61 8.10
CA THR A 19 -12.62 -3.90 8.38
C THR A 19 -11.44 -4.11 7.45
N GLN A 20 -10.52 -4.99 7.84
CA GLN A 20 -9.37 -5.33 7.00
C GLN A 20 -9.82 -5.89 5.65
N GLU A 21 -10.85 -6.73 5.64
CA GLU A 21 -11.39 -7.27 4.38
C GLU A 21 -11.89 -6.16 3.46
N GLN A 22 -12.61 -5.18 4.01
CA GLN A 22 -13.09 -4.04 3.24
C GLN A 22 -11.92 -3.18 2.74
N ALA A 23 -10.89 -3.02 3.55
CA ALA A 23 -9.68 -2.30 3.15
C ALA A 23 -9.00 -2.98 1.97
N PHE A 24 -8.89 -4.32 1.99
CA PHE A 24 -8.33 -5.08 0.88
C PHE A 24 -9.19 -4.99 -0.38
N LYS A 25 -10.52 -4.98 -0.22
CA LYS A 25 -11.43 -4.78 -1.35
C LYS A 25 -11.23 -3.41 -1.99
N SER A 26 -11.09 -2.38 -1.18
CA SER A 26 -10.82 -1.02 -1.67
C SER A 26 -9.51 -0.96 -2.45
N LEU A 27 -8.46 -1.58 -1.93
CA LEU A 27 -7.16 -1.61 -2.61
C LEU A 27 -7.25 -2.38 -3.93
N ALA A 28 -7.90 -3.55 -3.92
CA ALA A 28 -8.03 -4.37 -5.13
C ALA A 28 -8.82 -3.63 -6.22
N LYS A 29 -9.90 -2.99 -5.85
CA LYS A 29 -10.72 -2.21 -6.77
C LYS A 29 -9.91 -1.05 -7.36
N PHE A 30 -9.15 -0.35 -6.52
CA PHE A 30 -8.35 0.79 -6.94
C PHE A 30 -7.23 0.37 -7.90
N ALA A 31 -6.50 -0.70 -7.55
CA ALA A 31 -5.43 -1.21 -8.41
C ALA A 31 -5.96 -1.71 -9.74
N TYR A 32 -7.13 -2.36 -9.74
CA TYR A 32 -7.77 -2.83 -10.97
C TYR A 32 -8.23 -1.66 -11.85
N ALA A 33 -8.90 -0.68 -11.27
CA ALA A 33 -9.38 0.50 -11.99
C ALA A 33 -8.21 1.30 -12.58
N SER A 34 -7.05 1.29 -11.91
CA SER A 34 -5.85 1.98 -12.37
C SER A 34 -5.05 1.19 -13.41
N GLY A 35 -5.49 -0.04 -13.74
CA GLY A 35 -4.84 -0.85 -14.77
C GLY A 35 -3.61 -1.61 -14.31
N PHE A 36 -3.44 -1.82 -13.01
CA PHE A 36 -2.24 -2.48 -12.47
C PHE A 36 -2.43 -3.97 -12.22
N VAL A 37 -3.67 -4.44 -12.11
CA VAL A 37 -3.95 -5.87 -11.98
C VAL A 37 -4.97 -6.28 -13.01
N SER A 38 -4.89 -7.53 -13.48
CA SER A 38 -5.78 -8.06 -14.52
C SER A 38 -7.07 -8.66 -13.96
N ASP A 39 -7.11 -8.95 -12.66
CA ASP A 39 -8.24 -9.61 -12.02
C ASP A 39 -8.36 -9.09 -10.59
N GLU A 40 -9.41 -8.30 -10.36
CA GLU A 40 -9.64 -7.67 -9.06
C GLU A 40 -9.86 -8.70 -7.95
N ALA A 41 -10.69 -9.71 -8.19
CA ALA A 41 -10.99 -10.74 -7.20
C ALA A 41 -9.76 -11.57 -6.85
N ALA A 42 -8.94 -11.92 -7.84
CA ALA A 42 -7.73 -12.68 -7.61
C ALA A 42 -6.71 -11.88 -6.79
N TYR A 43 -6.58 -10.59 -7.05
CA TYR A 43 -5.69 -9.74 -6.28
C TYR A 43 -6.17 -9.61 -4.83
N PHE A 44 -7.47 -9.44 -4.62
CA PHE A 44 -8.05 -9.40 -3.29
C PHE A 44 -7.74 -10.69 -2.51
N GLU A 45 -7.97 -11.86 -3.10
CA GLU A 45 -7.68 -13.14 -2.45
C GLU A 45 -6.19 -13.29 -2.16
N CYS A 46 -5.33 -12.81 -3.06
CA CYS A 46 -3.89 -12.83 -2.87
C CYS A 46 -3.46 -11.99 -1.67
N LEU A 47 -4.04 -10.80 -1.50
CA LEU A 47 -3.79 -9.94 -0.33
C LEU A 47 -4.17 -10.66 0.96
N LYS A 48 -5.32 -11.32 0.98
CA LYS A 48 -5.78 -12.05 2.15
C LYS A 48 -4.84 -13.22 2.50
N ALA A 49 -4.44 -13.99 1.49
CA ALA A 49 -3.53 -15.11 1.68
C ALA A 49 -2.18 -14.65 2.23
N ARG A 50 -1.66 -13.54 1.70
CA ARG A 50 -0.39 -12.98 2.17
C ARG A 50 -0.47 -12.52 3.62
N GLU A 51 -1.58 -11.90 4.00
CA GLU A 51 -1.77 -11.43 5.38
C GLU A 51 -1.81 -12.58 6.37
N GLN A 52 -2.31 -13.75 5.97
CA GLN A 52 -2.37 -14.93 6.82
C GLN A 52 -0.99 -15.52 7.11
N GLU A 53 0.00 -15.28 6.24
CA GLU A 53 1.37 -15.74 6.46
C GLU A 53 2.05 -14.96 7.58
N ALA A 54 1.89 -13.64 7.58
CA ALA A 54 2.41 -12.73 8.58
C ALA A 54 1.77 -11.37 8.36
N THR A 55 1.54 -10.62 9.43
CA THR A 55 0.89 -9.32 9.32
C THR A 55 1.68 -8.34 8.45
N THR A 56 0.97 -7.57 7.62
CA THR A 56 1.53 -6.44 6.88
C THR A 56 1.36 -5.13 7.64
N GLY A 57 0.68 -5.15 8.78
CA GLY A 57 0.62 -3.99 9.68
C GLY A 57 2.00 -3.74 10.28
N PHE A 58 2.53 -2.55 10.04
CA PHE A 58 3.90 -2.23 10.43
C PHE A 58 3.93 -1.56 11.80
N LYS A 59 3.79 -0.26 11.86
CA LYS A 59 3.71 0.48 13.12
C LYS A 59 3.10 1.85 12.89
N ASP A 60 2.71 2.51 13.97
CA ASP A 60 2.14 3.87 13.95
C ASP A 60 0.97 3.99 12.98
N HIS A 61 0.06 3.00 13.00
CA HIS A 61 -1.18 3.02 12.22
C HIS A 61 -0.98 2.90 10.71
N ILE A 62 0.16 2.35 10.27
CA ILE A 62 0.47 2.18 8.85
C ILE A 62 0.70 0.72 8.53
N ALA A 63 0.05 0.22 7.48
CA ALA A 63 0.25 -1.12 6.95
C ALA A 63 0.82 -1.04 5.54
N ILE A 64 1.50 -2.11 5.13
CA ILE A 64 2.06 -2.23 3.78
C ILE A 64 1.47 -3.50 3.14
N PRO A 65 0.16 -3.52 2.84
CA PRO A 65 -0.43 -4.70 2.20
C PRO A 65 0.14 -4.88 0.80
N HIS A 66 0.52 -6.11 0.48
CA HIS A 66 1.14 -6.40 -0.80
C HIS A 66 0.92 -7.85 -1.18
N CYS A 67 1.12 -8.14 -2.45
CA CYS A 67 0.94 -9.48 -2.96
C CYS A 67 1.76 -9.62 -4.23
N LYS A 68 2.47 -10.74 -4.36
CA LYS A 68 3.20 -11.12 -5.56
C LYS A 68 2.35 -12.12 -6.31
N SER A 69 2.00 -11.81 -7.56
CA SER A 69 1.09 -12.65 -8.34
C SER A 69 1.22 -12.36 -9.83
N SER A 70 0.89 -13.37 -10.64
CA SER A 70 0.83 -13.23 -12.11
C SER A 70 -0.29 -12.28 -12.55
N VAL A 71 -1.28 -12.01 -11.69
CA VAL A 71 -2.33 -11.03 -12.02
C VAL A 71 -1.85 -9.59 -11.89
N ASN A 72 -0.71 -9.37 -11.26
CA ASN A 72 -0.11 -8.04 -11.15
C ASN A 72 0.66 -7.76 -12.45
N LYS A 73 0.17 -6.79 -13.21
CA LYS A 73 0.69 -6.48 -14.55
C LYS A 73 1.98 -5.65 -14.50
N LYS A 74 2.11 -4.82 -13.48
CA LYS A 74 3.28 -3.93 -13.30
C LYS A 74 3.39 -3.51 -11.85
N PRO A 75 4.59 -3.05 -11.41
CA PRO A 75 4.76 -2.59 -10.03
C PRO A 75 3.97 -1.31 -9.81
N GLY A 76 3.25 -1.25 -8.69
CA GLY A 76 2.47 -0.08 -8.33
C GLY A 76 2.45 0.12 -6.84
N LEU A 77 2.43 1.39 -6.44
CA LEU A 77 2.24 1.80 -5.06
C LEU A 77 0.97 2.63 -4.98
N PHE A 78 0.08 2.27 -4.06
CA PHE A 78 -1.20 2.93 -3.85
C PHE A 78 -1.30 3.36 -2.41
N LEU A 79 -1.57 4.64 -2.19
CA LEU A 79 -1.72 5.21 -0.85
C LEU A 79 -3.20 5.35 -0.55
N ILE A 80 -3.66 4.67 0.50
CA ILE A 80 -5.05 4.78 0.95
C ILE A 80 -5.06 5.34 2.36
N LYS A 81 -5.83 6.41 2.57
CA LYS A 81 -6.07 6.98 3.88
C LYS A 81 -7.49 6.63 4.30
N PHE A 82 -7.64 5.94 5.44
CA PHE A 82 -8.93 5.51 5.93
C PHE A 82 -9.50 6.56 6.88
N LYS A 83 -10.78 6.89 6.70
CA LYS A 83 -11.48 7.77 7.62
C LYS A 83 -11.62 7.12 9.01
N GLN A 84 -11.91 5.82 9.01
CA GLN A 84 -12.04 5.03 10.24
C GLN A 84 -10.76 4.22 10.45
N ALA A 85 -10.32 4.13 11.71
CA ALA A 85 -9.20 3.26 12.04
C ALA A 85 -9.63 1.80 11.83
N ILE A 86 -8.84 1.04 11.07
CA ILE A 86 -9.15 -0.35 10.70
C ILE A 86 -8.51 -1.30 11.70
N PRO A 87 -9.29 -2.20 12.36
CA PRO A 87 -8.70 -3.22 13.22
C PRO A 87 -7.70 -4.07 12.42
N TRP A 88 -6.51 -4.26 12.98
CA TRP A 88 -5.42 -4.95 12.30
C TRP A 88 -4.52 -5.61 13.34
N GLN A 89 -3.97 -6.77 13.01
CA GLN A 89 -3.00 -7.42 13.89
C GLN A 89 -1.59 -6.92 13.57
N ALA A 90 -1.40 -5.60 13.69
CA ALA A 90 -0.13 -4.97 13.42
C ALA A 90 0.91 -5.36 14.48
N LEU A 91 2.20 -5.15 14.15
CA LEU A 91 3.30 -5.49 15.06
C LEU A 91 3.18 -4.77 16.41
N ASP A 92 2.69 -3.52 16.41
CA ASP A 92 2.49 -2.74 17.63
C ASP A 92 1.04 -2.82 18.15
N GLN A 93 0.19 -3.66 17.54
CA GLN A 93 -1.20 -3.89 17.91
C GLN A 93 -2.09 -2.67 17.79
N LYS A 94 -1.66 -1.62 17.07
CA LYS A 94 -2.48 -0.44 16.80
C LYS A 94 -3.32 -0.63 15.53
N PRO A 95 -4.50 -0.01 15.46
CA PRO A 95 -5.30 -0.07 14.22
C PRO A 95 -4.60 0.67 13.09
N VAL A 96 -5.03 0.40 11.85
CA VAL A 96 -4.42 0.99 10.66
C VAL A 96 -5.26 2.17 10.17
N LYS A 97 -4.60 3.28 9.89
CA LYS A 97 -5.21 4.49 9.32
C LYS A 97 -4.71 4.77 7.91
N VAL A 98 -3.55 4.24 7.55
CA VAL A 98 -2.93 4.45 6.23
C VAL A 98 -2.42 3.11 5.72
N ALA A 99 -2.70 2.81 4.46
CA ALA A 99 -2.15 1.64 3.78
C ALA A 99 -1.30 2.08 2.60
N LEU A 100 -0.09 1.51 2.51
CA LEU A 100 0.78 1.62 1.35
C LEU A 100 0.67 0.28 0.61
N GLY A 101 -0.25 0.19 -0.33
CA GLY A 101 -0.53 -1.04 -1.06
C GLY A 101 0.39 -1.22 -2.25
N LEU A 102 0.86 -2.44 -2.47
CA LEU A 102 1.78 -2.74 -3.55
C LEU A 102 1.25 -3.86 -4.45
N THR A 103 1.43 -3.67 -5.76
CA THR A 103 1.29 -4.74 -6.73
C THR A 103 2.68 -5.18 -7.14
N ILE A 104 3.00 -6.46 -6.92
CA ILE A 104 4.32 -7.01 -7.23
C ILE A 104 4.16 -8.05 -8.33
N PRO A 105 4.60 -7.77 -9.57
CA PRO A 105 4.56 -8.77 -10.65
C PRO A 105 5.40 -9.99 -10.28
N GLU A 106 4.97 -11.14 -10.75
CA GLU A 106 5.70 -12.38 -10.52
C GLU A 106 7.03 -12.39 -11.26
N ASP A 107 7.04 -11.88 -12.51
CA ASP A 107 8.25 -11.74 -13.30
C ASP A 107 9.05 -10.52 -12.84
N GLY A 108 10.38 -10.65 -12.77
CA GLY A 108 11.25 -9.56 -12.33
C GLY A 108 11.13 -9.24 -10.86
N ALA A 109 10.68 -10.20 -10.07
CA ALA A 109 10.34 -10.01 -8.66
C ALA A 109 11.47 -9.42 -7.81
N THR A 110 12.74 -9.69 -8.15
CA THR A 110 13.88 -9.18 -7.39
C THR A 110 13.90 -7.64 -7.38
N GLU A 111 13.67 -7.03 -8.55
CA GLU A 111 13.62 -5.56 -8.64
C GLU A 111 12.40 -4.99 -7.96
N HIS A 112 11.25 -5.68 -8.08
CA HIS A 112 10.00 -5.22 -7.50
C HIS A 112 9.99 -5.35 -5.97
N LEU A 113 10.65 -6.38 -5.43
CA LEU A 113 10.83 -6.54 -4.00
C LEU A 113 11.74 -5.45 -3.41
N LYS A 114 12.57 -4.85 -4.24
CA LYS A 114 13.40 -3.72 -3.83
C LYS A 114 12.54 -2.53 -3.40
N LEU A 115 11.44 -2.29 -4.08
CA LEU A 115 10.50 -1.21 -3.69
C LEU A 115 9.95 -1.47 -2.29
N LEU A 116 9.53 -2.70 -2.00
CA LEU A 116 9.05 -3.06 -0.67
C LEU A 116 10.12 -2.81 0.40
N SER A 117 11.37 -3.20 0.12
CA SER A 117 12.48 -2.99 1.04
C SER A 117 12.74 -1.50 1.29
N LEU A 118 12.66 -0.68 0.25
CA LEU A 118 12.87 0.76 0.38
C LEU A 118 11.78 1.42 1.22
N ILE A 119 10.52 0.98 1.03
CA ILE A 119 9.41 1.47 1.83
C ILE A 119 9.59 1.06 3.30
N ALA A 120 9.90 -0.20 3.55
CA ALA A 120 10.11 -0.70 4.91
C ALA A 120 11.23 0.06 5.61
N ARG A 121 12.31 0.36 4.89
CA ARG A 121 13.43 1.14 5.44
C ARG A 121 12.99 2.57 5.75
N LYS A 122 12.22 3.19 4.86
CA LYS A 122 11.73 4.56 5.07
C LYS A 122 10.78 4.64 6.25
N MET A 123 10.06 3.56 6.54
CA MET A 123 9.15 3.47 7.68
C MET A 123 9.86 3.54 9.03
N ILE A 124 11.18 3.42 9.07
CA ILE A 124 11.95 3.62 10.30
C ILE A 124 11.98 5.11 10.67
N ASP A 125 11.88 5.99 9.68
CA ASP A 125 11.89 7.44 9.89
C ASP A 125 10.53 7.91 10.45
N GLN A 126 10.54 8.39 11.68
CA GLN A 126 9.32 8.87 12.33
C GLN A 126 8.68 10.03 11.59
N ASN A 127 9.47 10.93 11.01
CA ASN A 127 8.94 12.06 10.27
C ASN A 127 8.16 11.62 9.03
N PHE A 128 8.64 10.57 8.37
CA PHE A 128 7.94 9.98 7.23
C PHE A 128 6.55 9.45 7.66
N ARG A 129 6.51 8.67 8.74
CA ARG A 129 5.25 8.11 9.25
C ARG A 129 4.29 9.20 9.69
N THR A 130 4.78 10.17 10.45
CA THR A 130 3.97 11.29 10.93
C THR A 130 3.38 12.09 9.77
N GLY A 131 4.18 12.33 8.73
CA GLY A 131 3.72 13.03 7.54
C GLY A 131 2.57 12.31 6.84
N LEU A 132 2.71 10.99 6.66
CA LEU A 132 1.63 10.20 6.04
C LEU A 132 0.34 10.24 6.84
N LEU A 133 0.46 10.25 8.17
CA LEU A 133 -0.72 10.26 9.04
C LEU A 133 -1.40 11.62 9.11
N GLN A 134 -0.63 12.70 9.12
CA GLN A 134 -1.16 14.05 9.36
C GLN A 134 -1.56 14.80 8.10
N GLN A 135 -0.94 14.52 6.96
CA GLN A 135 -1.26 15.23 5.73
C GLN A 135 -2.48 14.63 5.05
N ASP A 136 -3.35 15.51 4.54
CA ASP A 136 -4.52 15.11 3.76
C ASP A 136 -4.51 15.76 2.37
N ASP A 137 -3.50 16.55 2.05
CA ASP A 137 -3.34 17.17 0.74
C ASP A 137 -2.60 16.22 -0.18
N PRO A 138 -3.19 15.82 -1.33
CA PRO A 138 -2.52 14.92 -2.27
C PRO A 138 -1.14 15.37 -2.73
N GLU A 139 -0.93 16.67 -2.88
CA GLU A 139 0.39 17.17 -3.28
C GLU A 139 1.43 16.96 -2.19
N GLN A 140 1.06 17.19 -0.93
CA GLN A 140 1.96 16.98 0.20
C GLN A 140 2.23 15.48 0.39
N LEU A 141 1.22 14.64 0.24
CA LEU A 141 1.38 13.19 0.32
C LEU A 141 2.30 12.68 -0.79
N THR A 142 2.16 13.20 -2.00
CA THR A 142 3.04 12.84 -3.11
C THR A 142 4.49 13.23 -2.81
N ALA A 143 4.70 14.41 -2.24
CA ALA A 143 6.04 14.86 -1.86
C ALA A 143 6.68 13.95 -0.80
N ILE A 144 5.89 13.46 0.14
CA ILE A 144 6.37 12.53 1.16
C ILE A 144 6.77 11.19 0.52
N ILE A 145 5.94 10.65 -0.35
CA ILE A 145 6.24 9.39 -1.05
C ILE A 145 7.48 9.54 -1.95
N ASP A 146 7.68 10.73 -2.53
CA ASP A 146 8.84 11.01 -3.36
C ASP A 146 10.18 10.91 -2.60
N GLN A 147 10.15 10.91 -1.27
CA GLN A 147 11.36 10.67 -0.47
C GLN A 147 11.87 9.23 -0.66
N ILE A 148 11.04 8.33 -1.17
CA ILE A 148 11.44 6.96 -1.48
C ILE A 148 12.07 7.00 -2.89
N GLU A 149 13.37 6.75 -2.96
CA GLU A 149 14.12 6.84 -4.21
C GLU A 149 14.09 5.52 -4.98
N PHE A 150 12.94 5.19 -5.56
CA PHE A 150 12.79 4.03 -6.42
C PHE A 150 12.70 4.47 -7.88
N ARG A 151 13.58 3.94 -8.73
CA ARG A 151 13.69 4.31 -10.14
C ARG A 151 13.54 3.13 -11.10
N GLY A 152 13.39 1.95 -10.56
CA GLY A 152 13.30 0.70 -11.33
C GLY A 152 12.04 0.47 -12.13
#